data_c3edb6ae6b3d8a086ce325d56498c6ab
#
_entry.id   c3edb6ae6b3d8a086ce325d56498c6ab
#
_cell.length_a   1.000
_cell.length_b   1.000
_cell.length_c   1.000
_cell.angle_alpha   90.00
_cell.angle_beta   90.00
_cell.angle_gamma   90.00
#
_symmetry.space_group_name_H-M   'P 1'
#
loop_
_entity.id
_entity.type
_entity.pdbx_description
1 polymer ?
#
loop_
_entity_poly.entity_id
_entity_poly.type
_entity_poly.pdbx_seq_one_letter_code
_entity_poly.pdbx_strand_id
1 'polypeptide(L)'
;MRTHVGALRVLVVGESWIKHTVHMKGFDAFNSTEYEEGAGFFLSCLEASGFAVTYLRAHEISGQFPSTKEALESFDVVVISDVGANSFLLTDATFLRSERTANRLSVLADYVQGGGGLVMVGGYLSFTGIDGKARYKVSPLAAVLPVDLLDHDDRIESPEGVVPSVDAPDHEILDGVTGEWPILLGYNRVVAKSESTVVARVGSDPLLVVGRFGAGHSVAFTSDLAPHWAPPEFLNWPHYRQLWASVLTWAAQGSSAPSRPALSATTSA
;
A
#
# COMPACT_ATOMS: atom_id res chain seq x y z
N MET A 1 -16.04 -1.73 20.63
CA MET A 1 -15.47 -2.90 19.93
C MET A 1 -16.60 -3.53 19.12
N ARG A 2 -16.68 -3.25 17.81
CA ARG A 2 -17.70 -3.84 16.94
C ARG A 2 -17.09 -5.07 16.28
N THR A 3 -17.69 -6.22 16.53
CA THR A 3 -17.34 -7.48 15.88
C THR A 3 -17.71 -7.41 14.41
N HIS A 4 -16.72 -7.39 13.50
CA HIS A 4 -16.93 -7.67 12.10
C HIS A 4 -17.48 -9.11 11.96
N VAL A 5 -18.67 -9.28 11.40
CA VAL A 5 -19.33 -10.58 11.19
C VAL A 5 -18.86 -11.24 9.90
N GLY A 6 -17.79 -10.75 9.27
CA GLY A 6 -17.20 -11.30 8.03
C GLY A 6 -15.70 -11.09 7.96
N ALA A 7 -15.03 -11.81 7.05
CA ALA A 7 -13.61 -11.60 6.74
C ALA A 7 -13.38 -10.17 6.23
N LEU A 8 -12.31 -9.52 6.70
CA LEU A 8 -11.89 -8.21 6.23
C LEU A 8 -11.51 -8.28 4.75
N ARG A 9 -12.10 -7.42 3.92
CA ARG A 9 -11.91 -7.41 2.47
C ARG A 9 -10.78 -6.43 2.11
N VAL A 10 -9.70 -6.96 1.56
CA VAL A 10 -8.49 -6.18 1.26
C VAL A 10 -8.22 -6.19 -0.24
N LEU A 11 -8.07 -5.01 -0.83
CA LEU A 11 -7.55 -4.84 -2.19
C LEU A 11 -6.05 -4.52 -2.10
N VAL A 12 -5.21 -5.44 -2.56
CA VAL A 12 -3.76 -5.24 -2.67
C VAL A 12 -3.43 -4.85 -4.11
N VAL A 13 -2.68 -3.76 -4.29
CA VAL A 13 -2.42 -3.17 -5.61
C VAL A 13 -0.93 -2.92 -5.79
N GLY A 14 -0.38 -3.38 -6.91
CA GLY A 14 1.02 -3.19 -7.27
C GLY A 14 1.88 -4.41 -7.02
N GLU A 15 3.10 -4.23 -6.54
CA GLU A 15 4.07 -5.27 -6.19
C GLU A 15 4.27 -6.33 -7.29
N SER A 16 4.25 -5.88 -8.54
CA SER A 16 4.55 -6.69 -9.71
C SER A 16 5.13 -5.81 -10.81
N TRP A 17 6.05 -6.37 -11.60
CA TRP A 17 6.76 -5.60 -12.62
C TRP A 17 7.19 -6.44 -13.81
N ILE A 18 7.39 -5.75 -14.93
CA ILE A 18 7.99 -6.30 -16.14
C ILE A 18 9.42 -5.79 -16.21
N LYS A 19 10.38 -6.71 -16.21
CA LYS A 19 11.81 -6.41 -16.46
C LYS A 19 12.07 -6.49 -17.94
N HIS A 20 12.68 -5.44 -18.49
CA HIS A 20 13.15 -5.42 -19.86
C HIS A 20 14.68 -5.27 -19.87
N THR A 21 15.37 -6.34 -20.23
CA THR A 21 16.84 -6.39 -20.18
C THR A 21 17.40 -6.38 -21.59
N VAL A 22 18.36 -5.49 -21.83
CA VAL A 22 19.12 -5.44 -23.08
C VAL A 22 20.47 -6.14 -22.87
N HIS A 23 20.70 -7.22 -23.57
CA HIS A 23 21.97 -7.93 -23.59
C HIS A 23 22.82 -7.44 -24.77
N MET A 24 23.99 -6.88 -24.48
CA MET A 24 24.95 -6.42 -25.48
C MET A 24 26.18 -7.31 -25.49
N LYS A 25 26.54 -7.87 -26.65
CA LYS A 25 27.71 -8.73 -26.87
C LYS A 25 28.49 -8.23 -28.06
N GLY A 26 29.40 -7.28 -27.84
CA GLY A 26 30.08 -6.58 -28.91
C GLY A 26 29.12 -5.76 -29.76
N PHE A 27 29.01 -6.05 -31.04
CA PHE A 27 28.04 -5.40 -31.96
C PHE A 27 26.67 -6.05 -31.95
N ASP A 28 26.50 -7.23 -31.35
CA ASP A 28 25.23 -7.94 -31.30
C ASP A 28 24.47 -7.56 -30.02
N ALA A 29 23.18 -7.39 -30.15
CA ALA A 29 22.28 -7.12 -29.02
C ALA A 29 20.97 -7.92 -29.17
N PHE A 30 20.43 -8.36 -28.02
CA PHE A 30 19.10 -8.93 -27.95
C PHE A 30 18.42 -8.52 -26.65
N ASN A 31 17.09 -8.53 -26.62
CA ASN A 31 16.28 -8.17 -25.48
C ASN A 31 15.63 -9.42 -24.86
N SER A 32 15.55 -9.44 -23.54
CA SER A 32 14.66 -10.36 -22.81
C SER A 32 13.65 -9.57 -21.99
N THR A 33 12.47 -10.14 -21.85
CA THR A 33 11.40 -9.57 -21.02
C THR A 33 10.94 -10.64 -20.03
N GLU A 34 10.93 -10.30 -18.75
CA GLU A 34 10.53 -11.17 -17.66
C GLU A 34 9.43 -10.50 -16.85
N TYR A 35 8.51 -11.28 -16.33
CA TYR A 35 7.46 -10.82 -15.41
C TYR A 35 7.73 -11.39 -14.03
N GLU A 36 7.60 -10.54 -13.00
CA GLU A 36 7.77 -10.93 -11.60
C GLU A 36 6.67 -10.36 -10.70
N GLU A 37 6.39 -11.08 -9.62
CA GLU A 37 5.49 -10.66 -8.54
C GLU A 37 6.22 -10.73 -7.20
N GLY A 38 6.27 -9.62 -6.46
CA GLY A 38 6.85 -9.55 -5.11
C GLY A 38 5.84 -9.85 -4.00
N ALA A 39 4.54 -9.71 -4.27
CA ALA A 39 3.49 -9.75 -3.25
C ALA A 39 3.25 -11.12 -2.60
N GLY A 40 3.77 -12.22 -3.14
CA GLY A 40 3.37 -13.59 -2.77
C GLY A 40 3.46 -13.89 -1.28
N PHE A 41 4.53 -13.45 -0.61
CA PHE A 41 4.70 -13.65 0.83
C PHE A 41 3.64 -12.88 1.64
N PHE A 42 3.42 -11.63 1.30
CA PHE A 42 2.42 -10.78 1.94
C PHE A 42 0.99 -11.31 1.74
N LEU A 43 0.63 -11.71 0.51
CA LEU A 43 -0.69 -12.27 0.21
C LEU A 43 -0.96 -13.54 1.04
N SER A 44 0.01 -14.46 1.10
CA SER A 44 -0.08 -15.68 1.92
C SER A 44 -0.27 -15.35 3.41
N CYS A 45 0.41 -14.32 3.88
CA CYS A 45 0.28 -13.82 5.26
C CYS A 45 -1.14 -13.31 5.56
N LEU A 46 -1.74 -12.55 4.63
CA LEU A 46 -3.11 -12.02 4.78
C LEU A 46 -4.16 -13.13 4.75
N GLU A 47 -4.03 -14.07 3.82
CA GLU A 47 -4.92 -15.25 3.71
C GLU A 47 -4.85 -16.10 4.99
N ALA A 48 -3.64 -16.34 5.51
CA ALA A 48 -3.45 -17.06 6.78
C ALA A 48 -4.02 -16.30 7.99
N SER A 49 -4.24 -14.99 7.87
CA SER A 49 -4.91 -14.16 8.87
C SER A 49 -6.44 -14.12 8.70
N GLY A 50 -6.98 -14.84 7.71
CA GLY A 50 -8.41 -14.94 7.45
C GLY A 50 -9.00 -13.75 6.69
N PHE A 51 -8.20 -12.94 6.01
CA PHE A 51 -8.67 -11.84 5.18
C PHE A 51 -9.13 -12.33 3.80
N ALA A 52 -10.15 -11.66 3.25
CA ALA A 52 -10.59 -11.87 1.88
C ALA A 52 -9.78 -10.94 0.96
N VAL A 53 -8.76 -11.48 0.31
CA VAL A 53 -7.79 -10.70 -0.46
C VAL A 53 -8.15 -10.70 -1.95
N THR A 54 -8.17 -9.52 -2.55
CA THR A 54 -8.15 -9.31 -4.00
C THR A 54 -6.80 -8.70 -4.37
N TYR A 55 -6.06 -9.35 -5.26
CA TYR A 55 -4.77 -8.85 -5.72
C TYR A 55 -4.89 -8.30 -7.15
N LEU A 56 -4.48 -7.04 -7.32
CA LEU A 56 -4.46 -6.33 -8.59
C LEU A 56 -3.01 -5.98 -8.95
N ARG A 57 -2.50 -6.63 -9.95
CA ARG A 57 -1.13 -6.48 -10.42
C ARG A 57 -0.93 -5.13 -11.10
N ALA A 58 0.30 -4.61 -11.11
CA ALA A 58 0.60 -3.27 -11.64
C ALA A 58 0.07 -3.06 -13.08
N HIS A 59 0.18 -4.05 -13.96
CA HIS A 59 -0.31 -3.96 -15.34
C HIS A 59 -1.84 -4.08 -15.48
N GLU A 60 -2.54 -4.58 -14.48
CA GLU A 60 -4.00 -4.70 -14.48
C GLU A 60 -4.71 -3.42 -14.01
N ILE A 61 -4.00 -2.53 -13.33
CA ILE A 61 -4.56 -1.32 -12.70
C ILE A 61 -5.30 -0.46 -13.72
N SER A 62 -4.71 -0.25 -14.91
CA SER A 62 -5.29 0.62 -15.94
C SER A 62 -6.69 0.15 -16.37
N GLY A 63 -6.92 -1.17 -16.40
CA GLY A 63 -8.20 -1.78 -16.80
C GLY A 63 -9.15 -2.10 -15.66
N GLN A 64 -8.64 -2.46 -14.48
CA GLN A 64 -9.45 -3.12 -13.45
C GLN A 64 -9.57 -2.34 -12.12
N PHE A 65 -8.71 -1.36 -11.85
CA PHE A 65 -8.84 -0.60 -10.60
C PHE A 65 -10.17 0.16 -10.58
N PRO A 66 -10.90 0.14 -9.47
CA PRO A 66 -12.21 0.80 -9.34
C PRO A 66 -12.18 2.28 -9.72
N SER A 67 -13.15 2.73 -10.50
CA SER A 67 -13.26 4.10 -10.96
C SER A 67 -14.33 4.92 -10.23
N THR A 68 -15.05 4.32 -9.29
CA THR A 68 -16.05 4.97 -8.46
C THR A 68 -15.87 4.63 -6.98
N LYS A 69 -16.33 5.50 -6.11
CA LYS A 69 -16.28 5.30 -4.66
C LYS A 69 -17.08 4.07 -4.23
N GLU A 70 -18.26 3.88 -4.81
CA GLU A 70 -19.14 2.75 -4.51
C GLU A 70 -18.47 1.40 -4.83
N ALA A 71 -17.67 1.34 -5.90
CA ALA A 71 -16.90 0.16 -6.24
C ALA A 71 -15.76 -0.09 -5.24
N LEU A 72 -15.10 0.98 -4.74
CA LEU A 72 -14.09 0.88 -3.68
C LEU A 72 -14.68 0.46 -2.33
N GLU A 73 -15.92 0.83 -2.03
CA GLU A 73 -16.62 0.44 -0.79
C GLU A 73 -16.90 -1.07 -0.69
N SER A 74 -16.66 -1.83 -1.79
CA SER A 74 -16.62 -3.30 -1.71
C SER A 74 -15.43 -3.84 -0.93
N PHE A 75 -14.43 -3.01 -0.66
CA PHE A 75 -13.25 -3.30 0.15
C PHE A 75 -13.27 -2.48 1.44
N ASP A 76 -12.69 -3.03 2.50
CA ASP A 76 -12.53 -2.36 3.79
C ASP A 76 -11.19 -1.62 3.85
N VAL A 77 -10.16 -2.15 3.15
CA VAL A 77 -8.83 -1.54 3.05
C VAL A 77 -8.29 -1.68 1.63
N VAL A 78 -7.64 -0.63 1.15
CA VAL A 78 -6.81 -0.63 -0.06
C VAL A 78 -5.35 -0.52 0.36
N VAL A 79 -4.51 -1.45 -0.11
CA VAL A 79 -3.05 -1.45 0.07
C VAL A 79 -2.42 -1.10 -1.27
N ILE A 80 -1.55 -0.10 -1.31
CA ILE A 80 -0.76 0.27 -2.48
C ILE A 80 0.71 0.02 -2.16
N SER A 81 1.39 -0.80 -2.96
CA SER A 81 2.80 -1.12 -2.81
C SER A 81 3.52 -1.08 -4.16
N ASP A 82 4.63 -0.40 -4.20
CA ASP A 82 5.58 -0.28 -5.33
C ASP A 82 4.94 -0.10 -6.71
N VAL A 83 3.98 0.83 -6.82
CA VAL A 83 3.35 1.21 -8.08
C VAL A 83 3.03 2.71 -8.11
N GLY A 84 3.47 3.40 -9.17
CA GLY A 84 3.35 4.85 -9.29
C GLY A 84 1.95 5.34 -9.66
N ALA A 85 1.68 6.61 -9.33
CA ALA A 85 0.41 7.30 -9.53
C ALA A 85 -0.09 7.24 -10.99
N ASN A 86 0.81 7.22 -11.96
CA ASN A 86 0.44 7.16 -13.38
C ASN A 86 -0.33 5.88 -13.76
N SER A 87 -0.10 4.75 -13.07
CA SER A 87 -0.84 3.50 -13.30
C SER A 87 -2.34 3.66 -13.02
N PHE A 88 -2.71 4.55 -12.12
CA PHE A 88 -4.11 4.88 -11.81
C PHE A 88 -4.69 5.96 -12.74
N LEU A 89 -3.86 6.86 -13.24
CA LEU A 89 -4.29 8.03 -14.01
C LEU A 89 -4.34 7.76 -15.52
N LEU A 90 -3.39 6.96 -16.04
CA LEU A 90 -3.23 6.71 -17.47
C LEU A 90 -3.91 5.40 -17.87
N THR A 91 -5.24 5.42 -17.89
CA THR A 91 -6.01 4.29 -18.43
C THR A 91 -5.86 4.23 -19.95
N ASP A 92 -6.12 3.09 -20.57
CA ASP A 92 -6.14 2.96 -22.04
C ASP A 92 -7.11 3.94 -22.70
N ALA A 93 -8.25 4.20 -22.04
CA ALA A 93 -9.20 5.21 -22.50
C ALA A 93 -8.56 6.59 -22.58
N THR A 94 -7.86 6.99 -21.54
CA THR A 94 -7.19 8.30 -21.51
C THR A 94 -5.94 8.34 -22.37
N PHE A 95 -5.04 7.35 -22.23
CA PHE A 95 -3.72 7.38 -22.85
C PHE A 95 -3.74 7.07 -24.35
N LEU A 96 -4.53 6.07 -24.77
CA LEU A 96 -4.58 5.63 -26.15
C LEU A 96 -5.69 6.30 -26.96
N ARG A 97 -6.83 6.66 -26.34
CA ARG A 97 -8.01 7.17 -27.03
C ARG A 97 -8.35 8.63 -26.75
N SER A 98 -7.56 9.27 -25.86
CA SER A 98 -7.80 10.67 -25.43
C SER A 98 -9.21 10.90 -24.82
N GLU A 99 -9.79 9.87 -24.22
CA GLU A 99 -11.09 9.92 -23.57
C GLU A 99 -10.96 10.43 -22.14
N ARG A 100 -12.00 11.12 -21.69
CA ARG A 100 -12.06 11.58 -20.30
C ARG A 100 -12.46 10.43 -19.39
N THR A 101 -11.72 10.22 -18.31
CA THR A 101 -12.01 9.24 -17.27
C THR A 101 -12.00 9.89 -15.87
N ALA A 102 -12.52 9.19 -14.88
CA ALA A 102 -12.40 9.63 -13.50
C ALA A 102 -10.93 9.64 -13.05
N ASN A 103 -10.56 10.64 -12.24
CA ASN A 103 -9.29 10.61 -11.54
C ASN A 103 -9.40 9.60 -10.38
N ARG A 104 -8.86 8.40 -10.58
CA ARG A 104 -8.97 7.30 -9.61
C ARG A 104 -8.29 7.59 -8.27
N LEU A 105 -7.28 8.46 -8.25
CA LEU A 105 -6.65 8.90 -6.99
C LEU A 105 -7.54 9.89 -6.22
N SER A 106 -8.36 10.71 -6.91
CA SER A 106 -9.41 11.48 -6.25
C SER A 106 -10.49 10.57 -5.67
N VAL A 107 -10.93 9.59 -6.45
CA VAL A 107 -11.93 8.59 -6.00
C VAL A 107 -11.43 7.84 -4.76
N LEU A 108 -10.13 7.46 -4.73
CA LEU A 108 -9.53 6.81 -3.59
C LEU A 108 -9.42 7.74 -2.36
N ALA A 109 -9.07 9.02 -2.58
CA ALA A 109 -9.06 10.00 -1.50
C ALA A 109 -10.47 10.22 -0.91
N ASP A 110 -11.49 10.31 -1.75
CA ASP A 110 -12.90 10.41 -1.32
C ASP A 110 -13.38 9.15 -0.59
N TYR A 111 -12.89 7.97 -1.00
CA TYR A 111 -13.16 6.71 -0.31
C TYR A 111 -12.57 6.73 1.11
N VAL A 112 -11.31 7.17 1.27
CA VAL A 112 -10.68 7.31 2.60
C VAL A 112 -11.46 8.31 3.46
N GLN A 113 -11.75 9.51 2.94
CA GLN A 113 -12.51 10.52 3.67
C GLN A 113 -13.90 10.02 4.10
N GLY A 114 -14.48 9.12 3.31
CA GLY A 114 -15.80 8.51 3.58
C GLY A 114 -15.76 7.34 4.56
N GLY A 115 -14.61 6.92 5.07
CA GLY A 115 -14.48 5.86 6.07
C GLY A 115 -13.65 4.66 5.64
N GLY A 116 -13.17 4.61 4.41
CA GLY A 116 -12.33 3.52 3.91
C GLY A 116 -10.90 3.55 4.49
N GLY A 117 -10.25 2.38 4.52
CA GLY A 117 -8.86 2.23 4.96
C GLY A 117 -7.87 2.33 3.79
N LEU A 118 -6.76 3.02 4.02
CA LEU A 118 -5.64 3.08 3.08
C LEU A 118 -4.33 2.69 3.76
N VAL A 119 -3.56 1.83 3.11
CA VAL A 119 -2.17 1.55 3.50
C VAL A 119 -1.28 1.81 2.29
N MET A 120 -0.35 2.74 2.40
CA MET A 120 0.71 2.93 1.42
C MET A 120 2.00 2.36 1.97
N VAL A 121 2.58 1.45 1.20
CA VAL A 121 3.85 0.76 1.51
C VAL A 121 4.93 1.31 0.61
N GLY A 122 6.15 1.39 1.12
CA GLY A 122 7.33 1.87 0.41
C GLY A 122 7.72 1.01 -0.78
N GLY A 123 8.74 1.45 -1.46
CA GLY A 123 9.27 0.84 -2.67
C GLY A 123 9.74 1.90 -3.66
N TYR A 124 10.34 1.48 -4.77
CA TYR A 124 10.90 2.38 -5.78
C TYR A 124 9.87 3.27 -6.45
N LEU A 125 8.62 2.81 -6.56
CA LEU A 125 7.51 3.58 -7.14
C LEU A 125 6.40 3.90 -6.14
N SER A 126 6.75 4.02 -4.85
CA SER A 126 5.86 4.53 -3.79
C SER A 126 6.22 5.97 -3.42
N PHE A 127 5.33 6.67 -2.74
CA PHE A 127 5.52 8.06 -2.25
C PHE A 127 5.99 9.01 -3.36
N THR A 128 7.23 9.51 -3.33
CA THR A 128 7.83 10.28 -4.43
C THR A 128 8.64 9.37 -5.35
N GLY A 129 9.38 8.43 -4.76
CA GLY A 129 10.04 7.31 -5.43
C GLY A 129 11.29 7.69 -6.23
N ILE A 130 11.81 6.69 -6.94
CA ILE A 130 13.00 6.81 -7.78
C ILE A 130 12.87 7.95 -8.78
N ASP A 131 13.83 8.88 -8.78
CA ASP A 131 13.85 10.07 -9.65
C ASP A 131 12.54 10.89 -9.58
N GLY A 132 11.77 10.79 -8.49
CA GLY A 132 10.47 11.44 -8.34
C GLY A 132 9.36 10.84 -9.23
N LYS A 133 9.51 9.61 -9.71
CA LYS A 133 8.63 9.00 -10.73
C LYS A 133 7.30 8.47 -10.17
N ALA A 134 7.21 8.14 -8.88
CA ALA A 134 5.97 7.67 -8.27
C ALA A 134 4.87 8.74 -8.25
N ARG A 135 5.22 10.03 -8.08
CA ARG A 135 4.38 11.22 -8.28
C ARG A 135 3.16 11.34 -7.37
N TYR A 136 3.11 10.68 -6.23
CA TYR A 136 1.97 10.83 -5.33
C TYR A 136 1.89 12.21 -4.68
N LYS A 137 3.02 12.92 -4.51
CA LYS A 137 3.06 14.29 -3.94
C LYS A 137 2.13 15.26 -4.67
N VAL A 138 2.03 15.17 -5.98
CA VAL A 138 1.20 16.06 -6.82
C VAL A 138 -0.17 15.47 -7.12
N SER A 139 -0.55 14.40 -6.42
CA SER A 139 -1.84 13.74 -6.58
C SER A 139 -2.79 14.07 -5.42
N PRO A 140 -4.11 13.94 -5.62
CA PRO A 140 -5.10 14.10 -4.54
C PRO A 140 -4.87 13.16 -3.35
N LEU A 141 -4.18 12.03 -3.55
CA LEU A 141 -3.93 11.04 -2.51
C LEU A 141 -3.01 11.59 -1.41
N ALA A 142 -2.11 12.52 -1.72
CA ALA A 142 -1.23 13.16 -0.73
C ALA A 142 -2.01 13.81 0.43
N ALA A 143 -3.22 14.29 0.17
CA ALA A 143 -4.06 14.93 1.19
C ALA A 143 -4.52 13.96 2.28
N VAL A 144 -4.63 12.67 1.98
CA VAL A 144 -5.11 11.62 2.90
C VAL A 144 -4.03 10.64 3.35
N LEU A 145 -2.76 10.91 3.04
CA LEU A 145 -1.63 10.19 3.61
C LEU A 145 -1.22 10.81 4.95
N PRO A 146 -0.75 10.02 5.93
CA PRO A 146 -0.33 10.52 7.25
C PRO A 146 1.05 11.19 7.22
N VAL A 147 1.61 11.39 6.03
CA VAL A 147 2.94 11.94 5.78
C VAL A 147 2.92 12.99 4.68
N ASP A 148 3.78 13.96 4.77
CA ASP A 148 4.15 14.88 3.71
C ASP A 148 5.29 14.27 2.89
N LEU A 149 5.15 14.32 1.57
CA LEU A 149 6.08 13.72 0.63
C LEU A 149 7.14 14.73 0.18
N LEU A 150 8.37 14.27 -0.06
CA LEU A 150 9.44 15.08 -0.60
C LEU A 150 9.15 15.44 -2.08
N ASP A 151 9.90 16.38 -2.63
CA ASP A 151 9.76 16.84 -4.03
C ASP A 151 10.87 16.29 -4.96
N HIS A 152 11.70 15.41 -4.44
CA HIS A 152 12.81 14.76 -5.11
C HIS A 152 12.83 13.28 -4.74
N ASP A 153 13.75 12.51 -5.32
CA ASP A 153 13.98 11.09 -4.98
C ASP A 153 14.11 10.92 -3.46
N ASP A 154 13.21 10.16 -2.90
CA ASP A 154 13.07 10.00 -1.45
C ASP A 154 13.62 8.67 -0.92
N ARG A 155 14.23 7.86 -1.79
CA ARG A 155 14.78 6.57 -1.39
C ARG A 155 16.03 6.73 -0.53
N ILE A 156 16.12 5.91 0.49
CA ILE A 156 17.32 5.72 1.32
C ILE A 156 17.71 4.25 1.21
N GLU A 157 18.82 4.00 0.57
CA GLU A 157 19.43 2.67 0.48
C GLU A 157 20.35 2.45 1.67
N SER A 158 20.17 1.35 2.38
CA SER A 158 20.95 1.00 3.58
C SER A 158 21.40 -0.46 3.48
N PRO A 159 22.41 -0.77 2.65
CA PRO A 159 22.85 -2.15 2.44
C PRO A 159 23.44 -2.80 3.70
N GLU A 160 23.89 -2.01 4.68
CA GLU A 160 24.33 -2.48 5.99
C GLU A 160 23.14 -2.81 6.93
N GLY A 161 21.94 -2.42 6.55
CA GLY A 161 20.73 -2.57 7.32
C GLY A 161 20.49 -1.43 8.30
N VAL A 162 19.22 -1.06 8.47
CA VAL A 162 18.75 -0.16 9.52
C VAL A 162 17.81 -0.89 10.47
N VAL A 163 17.97 -0.66 11.77
CA VAL A 163 17.12 -1.28 12.80
C VAL A 163 15.98 -0.31 13.16
N PRO A 164 14.72 -0.71 12.99
CA PRO A 164 13.59 0.09 13.44
C PRO A 164 13.57 0.26 14.95
N SER A 165 13.08 1.41 15.40
CA SER A 165 12.76 1.69 16.80
C SER A 165 11.29 2.05 16.96
N VAL A 166 10.70 1.65 18.08
CA VAL A 166 9.27 1.91 18.38
C VAL A 166 9.16 3.23 19.18
N ASP A 167 8.33 4.16 18.65
CA ASP A 167 8.05 5.45 19.27
C ASP A 167 6.77 5.42 20.12
N ALA A 168 5.76 4.65 19.69
CA ALA A 168 4.46 4.55 20.35
C ALA A 168 4.16 3.08 20.74
N PRO A 169 4.82 2.54 21.80
CA PRO A 169 4.71 1.13 22.15
C PRO A 169 3.30 0.71 22.60
N ASP A 170 2.49 1.65 23.07
CA ASP A 170 1.12 1.38 23.54
C ASP A 170 0.08 1.51 22.41
N HIS A 171 0.51 1.74 21.15
CA HIS A 171 -0.41 1.84 20.03
C HIS A 171 -0.98 0.47 19.66
N GLU A 172 -2.29 0.35 19.48
CA GLU A 172 -3.01 -0.91 19.22
C GLU A 172 -2.51 -1.70 18.00
N ILE A 173 -1.87 -1.05 17.02
CA ILE A 173 -1.19 -1.73 15.89
C ILE A 173 -0.06 -2.66 16.39
N LEU A 174 0.53 -2.37 17.52
CA LEU A 174 1.63 -3.14 18.08
C LEU A 174 1.16 -4.20 19.10
N ASP A 175 -0.14 -4.39 19.27
CA ASP A 175 -0.67 -5.43 20.16
C ASP A 175 -0.16 -6.81 19.72
N GLY A 176 0.58 -7.47 20.62
CA GLY A 176 1.21 -8.76 20.36
C GLY A 176 2.49 -8.71 19.51
N VAL A 177 2.98 -7.51 19.14
CA VAL A 177 4.29 -7.31 18.51
C VAL A 177 5.29 -6.90 19.59
N THR A 178 6.24 -7.76 19.89
CA THR A 178 7.20 -7.58 20.98
C THR A 178 8.64 -7.81 20.53
N GLY A 179 9.60 -7.31 21.30
CA GLY A 179 11.02 -7.49 21.01
C GLY A 179 11.56 -6.53 19.97
N GLU A 180 12.78 -6.80 19.53
CA GLU A 180 13.46 -6.01 18.50
C GLU A 180 12.91 -6.32 17.11
N TRP A 181 12.77 -5.27 16.29
CA TRP A 181 12.44 -5.42 14.90
C TRP A 181 13.67 -5.86 14.10
N PRO A 182 13.51 -6.73 13.10
CA PRO A 182 14.58 -7.06 12.19
C PRO A 182 15.05 -5.85 11.37
N ILE A 183 16.22 -5.94 10.81
CA ILE A 183 16.78 -4.93 9.91
C ILE A 183 15.92 -4.76 8.64
N LEU A 184 15.98 -3.57 8.08
CA LEU A 184 15.48 -3.22 6.75
C LEU A 184 16.63 -2.69 5.91
N LEU A 185 16.58 -2.87 4.58
CA LEU A 185 17.68 -2.51 3.68
C LEU A 185 17.45 -1.16 2.98
N GLY A 186 16.33 -0.53 3.23
CA GLY A 186 15.99 0.78 2.68
C GLY A 186 14.59 1.23 3.02
N TYR A 187 14.27 2.47 2.68
CA TYR A 187 12.96 3.08 2.91
C TYR A 187 12.81 4.36 2.09
N ASN A 188 11.56 4.84 1.95
CA ASN A 188 11.28 6.18 1.42
C ASN A 188 11.29 7.20 2.57
N ARG A 189 12.06 8.27 2.43
CA ARG A 189 12.07 9.36 3.41
C ARG A 189 10.83 10.23 3.24
N VAL A 190 10.13 10.44 4.34
CA VAL A 190 8.91 11.25 4.42
C VAL A 190 8.94 12.11 5.68
N VAL A 191 8.01 13.06 5.79
CA VAL A 191 7.81 13.85 7.01
C VAL A 191 6.43 13.52 7.57
N ALA A 192 6.36 13.11 8.83
CA ALA A 192 5.08 12.86 9.47
C ALA A 192 4.27 14.16 9.60
N LYS A 193 2.97 14.14 9.25
CA LYS A 193 2.08 15.28 9.48
C LYS A 193 1.86 15.48 10.97
N SER A 194 1.62 16.72 11.38
CA SER A 194 1.48 17.10 12.79
C SER A 194 0.32 16.39 13.50
N GLU A 195 -0.73 16.06 12.77
CA GLU A 195 -1.93 15.36 13.27
C GLU A 195 -1.81 13.83 13.23
N SER A 196 -0.68 13.31 12.74
CA SER A 196 -0.42 11.87 12.60
C SER A 196 0.43 11.35 13.74
N THR A 197 0.33 10.04 14.01
CA THR A 197 1.13 9.36 15.03
C THR A 197 2.24 8.56 14.35
N VAL A 198 3.48 8.81 14.72
CA VAL A 198 4.62 7.97 14.37
C VAL A 198 4.65 6.79 15.34
N VAL A 199 4.46 5.58 14.82
CA VAL A 199 4.47 4.34 15.60
C VAL A 199 5.88 3.76 15.70
N ALA A 200 6.63 3.82 14.59
CA ALA A 200 8.01 3.35 14.53
C ALA A 200 8.86 4.24 13.60
N ARG A 201 10.18 4.24 13.81
CA ARG A 201 11.20 5.00 13.06
C ARG A 201 12.36 4.14 12.62
N VAL A 202 13.12 4.67 11.65
CA VAL A 202 14.48 4.27 11.31
C VAL A 202 15.39 5.50 11.49
N GLY A 203 16.23 5.47 12.51
CA GLY A 203 16.98 6.69 12.90
C GLY A 203 16.02 7.82 13.28
N SER A 204 16.10 8.97 12.59
CA SER A 204 15.18 10.10 12.77
C SER A 204 13.95 10.06 11.84
N ASP A 205 13.95 9.20 10.82
CA ASP A 205 12.95 9.18 9.78
C ASP A 205 11.75 8.29 10.16
N PRO A 206 10.51 8.69 9.87
CA PRO A 206 9.33 7.87 10.16
C PRO A 206 9.32 6.58 9.33
N LEU A 207 9.03 5.43 9.97
CA LEU A 207 8.86 4.14 9.30
C LEU A 207 7.39 3.71 9.22
N LEU A 208 6.70 3.72 10.35
CA LEU A 208 5.27 3.40 10.44
C LEU A 208 4.54 4.59 11.00
N VAL A 209 3.68 5.18 10.20
CA VAL A 209 2.91 6.38 10.54
C VAL A 209 1.44 6.13 10.30
N VAL A 210 0.60 6.58 11.21
CA VAL A 210 -0.86 6.42 11.12
C VAL A 210 -1.57 7.75 11.28
N GLY A 211 -2.70 7.91 10.60
CA GLY A 211 -3.51 9.12 10.68
C GLY A 211 -4.98 8.87 10.36
N ARG A 212 -5.83 9.81 10.77
CA ARG A 212 -7.27 9.81 10.51
C ARG A 212 -7.61 10.93 9.54
N PHE A 213 -8.37 10.61 8.48
CA PHE A 213 -8.74 11.56 7.44
C PHE A 213 -10.23 11.46 7.15
N GLY A 214 -10.98 12.48 7.56
CA GLY A 214 -12.44 12.41 7.56
C GLY A 214 -12.93 11.31 8.49
N ALA A 215 -13.68 10.34 7.96
CA ALA A 215 -14.14 9.16 8.69
C ALA A 215 -13.20 7.95 8.53
N GLY A 216 -12.18 8.01 7.68
CA GLY A 216 -11.30 6.90 7.37
C GLY A 216 -9.92 6.99 8.02
N HIS A 217 -9.18 5.91 7.86
CA HIS A 217 -7.83 5.76 8.40
C HIS A 217 -6.81 5.54 7.29
N SER A 218 -5.62 6.09 7.47
CA SER A 218 -4.52 5.91 6.54
C SER A 218 -3.22 5.57 7.27
N VAL A 219 -2.47 4.65 6.69
CA VAL A 219 -1.19 4.16 7.20
C VAL A 219 -0.13 4.37 6.12
N ALA A 220 1.05 4.82 6.51
CA ALA A 220 2.26 4.79 5.71
C ALA A 220 3.27 3.87 6.40
N PHE A 221 3.71 2.82 5.70
CA PHE A 221 4.87 2.02 6.05
C PHE A 221 5.93 2.31 5.00
N THR A 222 7.00 3.00 5.39
CA THR A 222 7.92 3.61 4.42
C THR A 222 8.97 2.67 3.86
N SER A 223 9.14 1.46 4.42
CA SER A 223 9.94 0.40 3.81
C SER A 223 9.04 -0.55 3.01
N ASP A 224 9.58 -1.65 2.55
CA ASP A 224 8.93 -2.61 1.68
C ASP A 224 8.22 -3.72 2.48
N LEU A 225 7.23 -4.36 1.85
CA LEU A 225 6.59 -5.59 2.35
C LEU A 225 7.14 -6.86 1.67
N ALA A 226 7.98 -6.70 0.67
CA ALA A 226 8.48 -7.74 -0.23
C ALA A 226 10.02 -7.74 -0.29
N PRO A 227 10.64 -8.78 -0.84
CA PRO A 227 12.09 -8.80 -1.08
C PRO A 227 12.54 -7.63 -1.96
N HIS A 228 13.43 -6.85 -1.47
CA HIS A 228 14.17 -5.72 -1.93
C HIS A 228 14.64 -4.97 -0.68
N TRP A 229 13.79 -4.16 -0.02
CA TRP A 229 14.12 -3.55 1.28
C TRP A 229 13.72 -4.40 2.48
N ALA A 230 12.81 -5.38 2.29
CA ALA A 230 12.45 -6.34 3.32
C ALA A 230 13.29 -7.63 3.17
N PRO A 231 14.39 -7.79 3.93
CA PRO A 231 15.23 -8.98 3.85
C PRO A 231 14.53 -10.21 4.46
N PRO A 232 15.07 -11.44 4.24
CA PRO A 232 14.51 -12.65 4.79
C PRO A 232 14.28 -12.64 6.31
N GLU A 233 15.12 -11.92 7.06
CA GLU A 233 14.98 -11.75 8.50
C GLU A 233 13.69 -11.01 8.87
N PHE A 234 13.30 -10.00 8.10
CA PHE A 234 12.03 -9.29 8.30
C PHE A 234 10.84 -10.12 7.84
N LEU A 235 10.92 -10.73 6.66
CA LEU A 235 9.82 -11.54 6.11
C LEU A 235 9.51 -12.77 6.98
N ASN A 236 10.53 -13.43 7.54
CA ASN A 236 10.38 -14.58 8.43
C ASN A 236 10.28 -14.21 9.91
N TRP A 237 10.19 -12.92 10.24
CA TRP A 237 10.02 -12.47 11.62
C TRP A 237 8.71 -13.02 12.21
N PRO A 238 8.74 -13.61 13.40
CA PRO A 238 7.54 -14.22 14.01
C PRO A 238 6.34 -13.26 14.13
N HIS A 239 6.62 -11.94 14.22
CA HIS A 239 5.59 -10.92 14.33
C HIS A 239 5.18 -10.30 12.99
N TYR A 240 5.78 -10.67 11.84
CA TYR A 240 5.43 -10.12 10.53
C TYR A 240 3.92 -10.22 10.25
N ARG A 241 3.35 -11.42 10.43
CA ARG A 241 1.92 -11.65 10.24
C ARG A 241 1.07 -10.84 11.22
N GLN A 242 1.46 -10.79 12.50
CA GLN A 242 0.74 -10.03 13.51
C GLN A 242 0.74 -8.54 13.20
N LEU A 243 1.90 -8.00 12.84
CA LEU A 243 2.05 -6.58 12.46
C LEU A 243 1.10 -6.21 11.32
N TRP A 244 1.15 -6.94 10.20
CA TRP A 244 0.31 -6.64 9.04
C TRP A 244 -1.18 -6.86 9.31
N ALA A 245 -1.55 -7.88 10.06
CA ALA A 245 -2.93 -8.10 10.48
C ALA A 245 -3.45 -6.92 11.34
N SER A 246 -2.64 -6.43 12.28
CA SER A 246 -2.99 -5.28 13.12
C SER A 246 -3.06 -3.99 12.31
N VAL A 247 -2.10 -3.74 11.39
CA VAL A 247 -2.10 -2.58 10.49
C VAL A 247 -3.39 -2.52 9.67
N LEU A 248 -3.76 -3.62 9.03
CA LEU A 248 -4.97 -3.66 8.19
C LEU A 248 -6.26 -3.57 9.02
N THR A 249 -6.30 -4.23 10.17
CA THR A 249 -7.44 -4.14 11.10
C THR A 249 -7.63 -2.72 11.59
N TRP A 250 -6.56 -2.02 11.93
CA TRP A 250 -6.61 -0.63 12.34
C TRP A 250 -7.07 0.29 11.20
N ALA A 251 -6.52 0.09 10.00
CA ALA A 251 -6.90 0.87 8.83
C ALA A 251 -8.40 0.70 8.50
N ALA A 252 -8.96 -0.48 8.71
CA ALA A 252 -10.37 -0.77 8.48
C ALA A 252 -11.34 -0.17 9.52
N GLN A 253 -10.86 0.34 10.67
CA GLN A 253 -11.73 0.87 11.73
C GLN A 253 -12.53 2.11 11.31
N GLY A 254 -12.09 2.83 10.28
CA GLY A 254 -12.82 3.93 9.67
C GLY A 254 -14.09 3.48 8.92
N SER A 255 -14.11 2.26 8.42
CA SER A 255 -15.17 1.68 7.57
C SER A 255 -16.47 1.35 8.34
N SER A 256 -17.00 2.25 9.15
CA SER A 256 -18.30 2.08 9.80
C SER A 256 -19.46 2.58 8.90
N ALA A 257 -19.54 2.14 7.64
CA ALA A 257 -20.77 2.23 6.88
C ALA A 257 -21.78 1.21 7.42
N PRO A 258 -23.09 1.55 7.52
CA PRO A 258 -24.10 0.63 8.03
C PRO A 258 -24.14 -0.62 7.14
N SER A 259 -24.19 -1.79 7.77
CA SER A 259 -24.34 -3.09 7.11
C SER A 259 -25.44 -3.00 6.04
N ARG A 260 -25.07 -3.18 4.75
CA ARG A 260 -26.05 -3.37 3.67
C ARG A 260 -26.92 -4.58 4.01
N PRO A 261 -28.24 -4.48 3.86
CA PRO A 261 -29.09 -5.66 3.99
C PRO A 261 -28.65 -6.70 2.95
N ALA A 262 -28.55 -7.96 3.38
CA ALA A 262 -28.30 -9.08 2.51
C ALA A 262 -29.26 -9.03 1.32
N LEU A 263 -28.75 -9.08 0.09
CA LEU A 263 -29.55 -9.27 -1.11
C LEU A 263 -30.36 -10.56 -0.92
N SER A 264 -31.67 -10.43 -0.65
CA SER A 264 -32.57 -11.55 -0.65
C SER A 264 -32.54 -12.17 -2.05
N ALA A 265 -32.09 -13.42 -2.12
CA ALA A 265 -32.23 -14.23 -3.32
C ALA A 265 -33.72 -14.35 -3.64
N THR A 266 -34.18 -13.63 -4.65
CA THR A 266 -35.52 -13.82 -5.20
C THR A 266 -35.47 -15.10 -6.01
N THR A 267 -35.91 -16.20 -5.40
CA THR A 267 -36.24 -17.43 -6.10
C THR A 267 -37.50 -17.14 -6.91
N SER A 268 -37.36 -16.99 -8.22
CA SER A 268 -38.51 -17.05 -9.13
C SER A 268 -38.90 -18.48 -9.36
N ALA A 269 -40.13 -18.79 -9.00
CA ALA A 269 -40.82 -20.03 -9.35
C ALA A 269 -41.19 -20.02 -10.85
#